data_1e823edd7e07db3593bed1d7ac990527
#
_entry.id   1e823edd7e07db3593bed1d7ac990527
#
_cell.length_a   1.000
_cell.length_b   1.000
_cell.length_c   1.000
_cell.angle_alpha   90.00
_cell.angle_beta   90.00
_cell.angle_gamma   90.00
#
_symmetry.space_group_name_H-M   'P 1'
#
loop_
_entity.id
_entity.type
_entity.pdbx_description
1 polymer ?
#
loop_
_entity_poly.entity_id
_entity_poly.type
_entity_poly.pdbx_seq_one_letter_code
_entity_poly.pdbx_strand_id
1 'polypeptide(L)'
;MIKRNANGTWTAHNVPIGTNPAYAQALVDYFNALDPLFAKAQEKSDFEFICTLINVQGMQDAGWDAFETTQDIFETFSRLKSKVRYNTEQLHLFLVLYGLILEASYPYDLLCNLLRVISGDRYSAFCFPDIKMGKNGKSRSMFASEKLNKIKELAKEQGLEKNIEPLVRIFDKELRNAIFHSDYCLYDDEIRIPSPTRIYKTADVMNLINKTLAYHEVMVRLVKMYKATYEKPEIIDVHPDFSNDPDEKVVVMVRKGTGAIGIKDNWTQEEIAHGKIPFRLCRLLPYEQKMLQKDPLLADFPENKVDKFNKILRHFPEPVKKRLLPVFERML
;
A
#
# COMPACT_ATOMS: atom_id res chain seq x y z
N MET A 1 -16.69 7.72 16.95
CA MET A 1 -16.74 6.86 15.75
C MET A 1 -16.88 7.75 14.53
N ILE A 2 -16.21 7.44 13.42
CA ILE A 2 -16.33 8.20 12.17
C ILE A 2 -17.28 7.47 11.25
N LYS A 3 -18.20 8.21 10.62
CA LYS A 3 -19.22 7.66 9.71
C LYS A 3 -19.23 8.40 8.39
N ARG A 4 -19.50 7.68 7.30
CA ARG A 4 -19.76 8.24 5.98
C ARG A 4 -21.23 8.60 5.89
N ASN A 5 -21.50 9.81 5.46
CA ASN A 5 -22.87 10.32 5.24
C ASN A 5 -23.38 9.90 3.85
N ALA A 6 -24.68 10.03 3.63
CA ALA A 6 -25.28 9.72 2.33
C ALA A 6 -24.74 10.57 1.17
N ASN A 7 -24.27 11.79 1.44
CA ASN A 7 -23.62 12.67 0.45
C ASN A 7 -22.12 12.38 0.23
N GLY A 8 -21.58 11.27 0.78
CA GLY A 8 -20.19 10.86 0.64
C GLY A 8 -19.21 11.55 1.59
N THR A 9 -19.63 12.55 2.38
CA THR A 9 -18.77 13.20 3.37
C THR A 9 -18.63 12.37 4.65
N TRP A 10 -17.53 12.59 5.37
CA TRP A 10 -17.27 11.93 6.64
C TRP A 10 -17.43 12.88 7.81
N THR A 11 -18.01 12.40 8.90
CA THR A 11 -18.20 13.18 10.12
C THR A 11 -17.85 12.34 11.36
N ALA A 12 -17.42 13.03 12.41
CA ALA A 12 -17.17 12.39 13.69
C ALA A 12 -18.46 12.30 14.51
N HIS A 13 -18.72 11.12 15.05
CA HIS A 13 -19.81 10.86 15.97
C HIS A 13 -19.29 10.16 17.22
N ASN A 14 -19.69 10.63 18.40
CA ASN A 14 -19.36 9.99 19.68
C ASN A 14 -17.84 9.71 19.81
N VAL A 15 -17.03 10.75 19.64
CA VAL A 15 -15.58 10.67 19.88
C VAL A 15 -15.36 10.36 21.36
N PRO A 16 -14.60 9.31 21.71
CA PRO A 16 -14.37 8.96 23.10
C PRO A 16 -13.76 10.14 23.89
N ILE A 17 -14.20 10.30 25.14
CA ILE A 17 -13.64 11.28 26.05
C ILE A 17 -12.13 10.99 26.23
N GLY A 18 -11.29 12.03 26.12
CA GLY A 18 -9.84 11.88 26.19
C GLY A 18 -9.12 11.64 24.85
N THR A 19 -9.87 11.51 23.74
CA THR A 19 -9.25 11.50 22.41
C THR A 19 -8.60 12.86 22.13
N ASN A 20 -7.36 12.84 21.64
CA ASN A 20 -6.66 14.07 21.26
C ASN A 20 -7.46 14.80 20.15
N PRO A 21 -7.82 16.09 20.33
CA PRO A 21 -8.64 16.83 19.37
C PRO A 21 -8.00 16.93 17.99
N ALA A 22 -6.67 17.13 17.91
CA ALA A 22 -5.96 17.22 16.63
C ALA A 22 -6.02 15.88 15.86
N TYR A 23 -5.95 14.75 16.58
CA TYR A 23 -6.14 13.42 15.97
C TYR A 23 -7.57 13.23 15.47
N ALA A 24 -8.57 13.53 16.28
CA ALA A 24 -9.98 13.37 15.91
C ALA A 24 -10.37 14.22 14.69
N GLN A 25 -9.92 15.47 14.65
CA GLN A 25 -10.16 16.35 13.50
C GLN A 25 -9.43 15.85 12.26
N ALA A 26 -8.17 15.46 12.39
CA ALA A 26 -7.38 14.93 11.29
C ALA A 26 -8.01 13.67 10.67
N LEU A 27 -8.60 12.78 11.48
CA LEU A 27 -9.33 11.63 10.95
C LEU A 27 -10.45 12.04 9.98
N VAL A 28 -11.28 13.01 10.36
CA VAL A 28 -12.39 13.50 9.52
C VAL A 28 -11.86 14.14 8.26
N ASP A 29 -10.89 15.05 8.40
CA ASP A 29 -10.32 15.79 7.27
C ASP A 29 -9.66 14.83 6.27
N TYR A 30 -8.95 13.82 6.76
CA TYR A 30 -8.22 12.88 5.91
C TYR A 30 -9.15 11.87 5.23
N PHE A 31 -10.21 11.42 5.89
CA PHE A 31 -11.24 10.65 5.20
C PHE A 31 -11.88 11.45 4.07
N ASN A 32 -12.25 12.71 4.33
CA ASN A 32 -12.84 13.57 3.31
C ASN A 32 -11.88 13.87 2.15
N ALA A 33 -10.59 13.93 2.41
CA ALA A 33 -9.59 14.16 1.38
C ALA A 33 -9.28 12.89 0.56
N LEU A 34 -9.05 11.76 1.21
CA LEU A 34 -8.51 10.54 0.59
C LEU A 34 -9.59 9.64 -0.03
N ASP A 35 -10.77 9.50 0.61
CA ASP A 35 -11.86 8.64 0.11
C ASP A 35 -12.24 8.92 -1.35
N PRO A 36 -12.32 10.19 -1.82
CA PRO A 36 -12.61 10.47 -3.23
C PRO A 36 -11.58 9.91 -4.22
N LEU A 37 -10.32 9.71 -3.82
CA LEU A 37 -9.32 9.08 -4.69
C LEU A 37 -9.65 7.60 -4.91
N PHE A 38 -10.04 6.89 -3.85
CA PHE A 38 -10.44 5.49 -3.95
C PHE A 38 -11.69 5.34 -4.82
N ALA A 39 -12.72 6.16 -4.56
CA ALA A 39 -13.97 6.13 -5.32
C ALA A 39 -13.74 6.39 -6.81
N LYS A 40 -12.97 7.44 -7.15
CA LYS A 40 -12.66 7.77 -8.56
C LYS A 40 -11.83 6.71 -9.26
N ALA A 41 -10.86 6.11 -8.55
CA ALA A 41 -10.05 5.05 -9.13
C ALA A 41 -10.90 3.78 -9.39
N GLN A 42 -11.78 3.42 -8.46
CA GLN A 42 -12.72 2.31 -8.63
C GLN A 42 -13.68 2.56 -9.80
N GLU A 43 -14.29 3.75 -9.86
CA GLU A 43 -15.19 4.15 -10.97
C GLU A 43 -14.48 4.11 -12.33
N LYS A 44 -13.20 4.47 -12.37
CA LYS A 44 -12.41 4.49 -13.59
C LYS A 44 -12.08 3.09 -14.13
N SER A 45 -11.68 2.17 -13.25
CA SER A 45 -11.39 0.78 -13.60
C SER A 45 -11.36 -0.09 -12.35
N ASP A 46 -12.37 -0.94 -12.15
CA ASP A 46 -12.40 -1.91 -11.06
C ASP A 46 -11.19 -2.85 -11.08
N PHE A 47 -10.78 -3.31 -12.27
CA PHE A 47 -9.65 -4.22 -12.41
C PHE A 47 -8.33 -3.61 -11.92
N GLU A 48 -7.98 -2.42 -12.41
CA GLU A 48 -6.75 -1.73 -12.02
C GLU A 48 -6.81 -1.25 -10.55
N PHE A 49 -7.99 -0.88 -10.09
CA PHE A 49 -8.24 -0.52 -8.69
C PHE A 49 -8.01 -1.71 -7.75
N ILE A 50 -8.52 -2.89 -8.08
CA ILE A 50 -8.28 -4.10 -7.29
C ILE A 50 -6.80 -4.46 -7.29
N CYS A 51 -6.13 -4.38 -8.43
CA CYS A 51 -4.68 -4.56 -8.50
C CYS A 51 -3.94 -3.59 -7.56
N THR A 52 -4.43 -2.35 -7.46
CA THR A 52 -3.89 -1.33 -6.55
C THR A 52 -4.12 -1.70 -5.09
N LEU A 53 -5.33 -2.14 -4.72
CA LEU A 53 -5.67 -2.53 -3.34
C LEU A 53 -4.89 -3.76 -2.86
N ILE A 54 -4.60 -4.68 -3.76
CA ILE A 54 -3.83 -5.90 -3.46
C ILE A 54 -2.33 -5.56 -3.40
N ASN A 55 -1.92 -4.44 -4.00
CA ASN A 55 -0.52 -4.04 -4.17
C ASN A 55 0.32 -5.18 -4.77
N VAL A 56 -0.14 -5.72 -5.90
CA VAL A 56 0.45 -6.91 -6.51
C VAL A 56 1.88 -6.64 -6.97
N GLN A 57 2.86 -7.14 -6.22
CA GLN A 57 4.28 -7.02 -6.54
C GLN A 57 4.90 -8.36 -7.01
N GLY A 58 4.11 -9.26 -7.53
CA GLY A 58 4.53 -10.58 -7.95
C GLY A 58 3.73 -11.67 -7.25
N MET A 59 4.36 -12.81 -6.96
CA MET A 59 3.69 -13.88 -6.21
C MET A 59 3.36 -13.40 -4.80
N GLN A 60 2.07 -13.21 -4.55
CA GLN A 60 1.59 -12.94 -3.20
C GLN A 60 1.21 -14.25 -2.53
N ASP A 61 2.13 -14.76 -1.77
CA ASP A 61 1.82 -15.70 -0.76
C ASP A 61 1.78 -15.01 0.62
N ALA A 62 1.28 -15.70 1.63
CA ALA A 62 1.26 -15.19 3.00
C ALA A 62 2.68 -14.80 3.44
N GLY A 63 2.86 -13.58 3.93
CA GLY A 63 4.15 -13.06 4.41
C GLY A 63 4.89 -12.12 3.45
N TRP A 64 4.34 -11.83 2.27
CA TRP A 64 4.91 -10.82 1.35
C TRP A 64 4.14 -9.49 1.36
N ASP A 65 3.10 -9.37 2.17
CA ASP A 65 2.34 -8.14 2.28
C ASP A 65 3.02 -7.18 3.28
N ALA A 66 3.74 -6.20 2.75
CA ALA A 66 4.36 -5.14 3.54
C ALA A 66 3.33 -4.32 4.35
N PHE A 67 2.07 -4.32 3.92
CA PHE A 67 0.99 -3.67 4.63
C PHE A 67 0.68 -4.37 5.96
N GLU A 68 0.63 -5.71 5.98
CA GLU A 68 0.43 -6.49 7.21
C GLU A 68 1.57 -6.23 8.20
N THR A 69 2.83 -6.32 7.74
CA THR A 69 4.00 -6.03 8.57
C THR A 69 3.96 -4.61 9.15
N THR A 70 3.55 -3.63 8.35
CA THR A 70 3.40 -2.25 8.82
C THR A 70 2.35 -2.16 9.92
N GLN A 71 1.22 -2.87 9.80
CA GLN A 71 0.19 -2.92 10.84
C GLN A 71 0.69 -3.55 12.14
N ASP A 72 1.40 -4.68 12.05
CA ASP A 72 2.00 -5.34 13.21
C ASP A 72 2.98 -4.43 13.95
N ILE A 73 3.78 -3.65 13.24
CA ILE A 73 4.65 -2.63 13.83
C ILE A 73 3.82 -1.63 14.63
N PHE A 74 2.74 -1.10 14.05
CA PHE A 74 1.87 -0.14 14.72
C PHE A 74 1.19 -0.69 15.97
N GLU A 75 0.67 -1.91 15.91
CA GLU A 75 0.07 -2.58 17.06
C GLU A 75 1.11 -2.82 18.16
N THR A 76 2.32 -3.19 17.77
CA THR A 76 3.44 -3.36 18.71
C THR A 76 3.79 -2.06 19.40
N PHE A 77 3.93 -0.96 18.67
CA PHE A 77 4.20 0.36 19.27
C PHE A 77 3.07 0.83 20.18
N SER A 78 1.81 0.60 19.80
CA SER A 78 0.64 0.91 20.63
C SER A 78 0.65 0.14 21.96
N ARG A 79 1.08 -1.12 21.95
CA ARG A 79 1.24 -1.92 23.16
C ARG A 79 2.44 -1.44 24.03
N LEU A 80 3.55 -1.08 23.38
CA LEU A 80 4.72 -0.55 24.11
C LEU A 80 4.40 0.77 24.79
N LYS A 81 3.69 1.68 24.11
CA LYS A 81 3.26 2.96 24.67
C LYS A 81 2.57 2.81 26.04
N SER A 82 1.70 1.81 26.20
CA SER A 82 0.98 1.59 27.46
C SER A 82 1.87 1.09 28.61
N LYS A 83 3.07 0.59 28.30
CA LYS A 83 4.03 0.05 29.28
C LYS A 83 5.12 1.04 29.70
N VAL A 84 5.32 2.09 28.90
CA VAL A 84 6.37 3.10 29.18
C VAL A 84 5.86 4.11 30.19
N ARG A 85 6.63 4.35 31.26
CA ARG A 85 6.22 5.18 32.39
C ARG A 85 6.75 6.62 32.33
N TYR A 86 7.76 6.89 31.50
CA TYR A 86 8.46 8.17 31.43
C TYR A 86 8.09 8.94 30.17
N ASN A 87 7.73 10.22 30.31
CA ASN A 87 7.34 11.06 29.15
C ASN A 87 8.40 11.14 28.05
N THR A 88 9.68 11.17 28.43
CA THR A 88 10.80 11.22 27.48
C THR A 88 10.89 9.94 26.64
N GLU A 89 10.75 8.77 27.27
CA GLU A 89 10.78 7.49 26.56
C GLU A 89 9.57 7.36 25.61
N GLN A 90 8.40 7.81 26.04
CA GLN A 90 7.22 7.86 25.17
C GLN A 90 7.45 8.78 23.98
N LEU A 91 8.07 9.94 24.18
CA LEU A 91 8.38 10.87 23.10
C LEU A 91 9.33 10.24 22.07
N HIS A 92 10.40 9.56 22.51
CA HIS A 92 11.29 8.83 21.61
C HIS A 92 10.54 7.76 20.78
N LEU A 93 9.66 6.97 21.44
CA LEU A 93 8.84 5.97 20.73
C LEU A 93 7.93 6.63 19.69
N PHE A 94 7.31 7.75 20.01
CA PHE A 94 6.45 8.48 19.08
C PHE A 94 7.23 9.08 17.90
N LEU A 95 8.42 9.61 18.14
CA LEU A 95 9.30 10.12 17.08
C LEU A 95 9.70 9.01 16.12
N VAL A 96 10.11 7.85 16.65
CA VAL A 96 10.44 6.69 15.82
C VAL A 96 9.23 6.21 15.02
N LEU A 97 8.06 6.14 15.65
CA LEU A 97 6.81 5.75 14.98
C LEU A 97 6.43 6.71 13.86
N TYR A 98 6.56 8.03 14.10
CA TYR A 98 6.39 9.05 13.08
C TYR A 98 7.31 8.80 11.88
N GLY A 99 8.60 8.59 12.13
CA GLY A 99 9.57 8.30 11.08
C GLY A 99 9.21 7.05 10.28
N LEU A 100 8.84 5.97 10.96
CA LEU A 100 8.46 4.70 10.32
C LEU A 100 7.22 4.85 9.41
N ILE A 101 6.21 5.64 9.81
CA ILE A 101 5.05 5.92 8.95
C ILE A 101 5.47 6.62 7.67
N LEU A 102 6.34 7.62 7.78
CA LEU A 102 6.81 8.38 6.63
C LEU A 102 7.75 7.58 5.71
N GLU A 103 8.39 6.53 6.22
CA GLU A 103 9.25 5.64 5.43
C GLU A 103 8.51 4.45 4.83
N ALA A 104 7.34 4.11 5.34
CA ALA A 104 6.57 3.00 4.82
C ALA A 104 6.27 3.20 3.33
N SER A 105 6.68 2.27 2.48
CA SER A 105 6.49 2.37 1.03
C SER A 105 5.03 2.28 0.63
N TYR A 106 4.26 1.44 1.32
CA TYR A 106 2.89 1.11 0.97
C TYR A 106 1.96 2.33 0.74
N PRO A 107 1.92 3.38 1.60
CA PRO A 107 1.04 4.52 1.37
C PRO A 107 1.39 5.30 0.08
N TYR A 108 2.68 5.38 -0.26
CA TYR A 108 3.13 6.04 -1.49
C TYR A 108 2.74 5.23 -2.72
N ASP A 109 3.00 3.91 -2.69
CA ASP A 109 2.68 3.01 -3.79
C ASP A 109 1.17 3.00 -4.07
N LEU A 110 0.36 2.97 -3.00
CA LEU A 110 -1.10 3.04 -3.08
C LEU A 110 -1.56 4.36 -3.70
N LEU A 111 -1.14 5.52 -3.17
CA LEU A 111 -1.53 6.83 -3.70
C LEU A 111 -1.08 7.04 -5.14
N CYS A 112 0.15 6.63 -5.47
CA CYS A 112 0.67 6.71 -6.83
C CYS A 112 -0.20 5.91 -7.79
N ASN A 113 -0.56 4.68 -7.44
CA ASN A 113 -1.40 3.84 -8.29
C ASN A 113 -2.84 4.33 -8.38
N LEU A 114 -3.44 4.82 -7.29
CA LEU A 114 -4.76 5.45 -7.36
C LEU A 114 -4.78 6.62 -8.37
N LEU A 115 -3.80 7.51 -8.30
CA LEU A 115 -3.69 8.64 -9.22
C LEU A 115 -3.45 8.17 -10.68
N ARG A 116 -2.61 7.15 -10.90
CA ARG A 116 -2.38 6.55 -12.21
C ARG A 116 -3.68 5.98 -12.80
N VAL A 117 -4.43 5.21 -12.01
CA VAL A 117 -5.71 4.65 -12.45
C VAL A 117 -6.71 5.74 -12.79
N ILE A 118 -6.80 6.80 -11.99
CA ILE A 118 -7.67 7.95 -12.26
C ILE A 118 -7.28 8.65 -13.57
N SER A 119 -5.98 8.74 -13.91
CA SER A 119 -5.54 9.31 -15.20
C SER A 119 -5.83 8.42 -16.40
N GLY A 120 -6.26 7.18 -16.17
CA GLY A 120 -6.46 6.18 -17.22
C GLY A 120 -5.22 5.31 -17.49
N ASP A 121 -4.17 5.49 -16.69
CA ASP A 121 -3.02 4.60 -16.71
C ASP A 121 -3.34 3.28 -16.00
N ARG A 122 -2.50 2.28 -16.26
CA ARG A 122 -2.58 0.99 -15.60
C ARG A 122 -1.91 1.00 -14.25
N TYR A 123 -2.33 0.09 -13.39
CA TYR A 123 -1.60 -0.29 -12.18
C TYR A 123 -0.14 -0.64 -12.51
N SER A 124 0.77 -0.23 -11.66
CA SER A 124 2.19 -0.58 -11.76
C SER A 124 2.72 -1.06 -10.41
N ALA A 125 3.26 -2.28 -10.39
CA ALA A 125 3.99 -2.79 -9.23
C ALA A 125 5.24 -1.95 -8.88
N PHE A 126 5.72 -1.15 -9.83
CA PHE A 126 6.91 -0.30 -9.75
C PHE A 126 6.58 1.11 -10.23
N CYS A 127 5.60 1.74 -9.58
CA CYS A 127 5.18 3.11 -9.90
C CYS A 127 6.27 4.16 -9.60
N PHE A 128 7.29 3.80 -8.83
CA PHE A 128 8.48 4.61 -8.58
C PHE A 128 9.71 3.95 -9.20
N PRO A 129 10.16 4.43 -10.38
CA PRO A 129 11.33 3.86 -11.05
C PRO A 129 12.60 4.16 -10.25
N ASP A 130 13.55 3.25 -10.33
CA ASP A 130 14.88 3.47 -9.77
C ASP A 130 15.58 4.66 -10.42
N ILE A 131 16.25 5.46 -9.60
CA ILE A 131 17.05 6.61 -10.04
C ILE A 131 18.44 6.11 -10.43
N LYS A 132 18.84 6.36 -11.67
CA LYS A 132 20.20 6.07 -12.14
C LYS A 132 21.21 7.01 -11.48
N MET A 133 22.22 6.44 -10.85
CA MET A 133 23.29 7.15 -10.14
C MET A 133 24.55 7.16 -11.00
N GLY A 134 24.86 8.35 -11.59
CA GLY A 134 26.11 8.58 -12.32
C GLY A 134 26.30 7.71 -13.57
N LYS A 135 27.53 7.74 -14.13
CA LYS A 135 27.89 7.02 -15.36
C LYS A 135 28.08 5.51 -15.17
N ASN A 136 28.14 5.02 -13.93
CA ASN A 136 28.51 3.63 -13.62
C ASN A 136 27.32 2.65 -13.60
N GLY A 137 26.14 3.03 -14.06
CA GLY A 137 24.99 2.15 -14.15
C GLY A 137 24.37 1.72 -12.82
N LYS A 138 24.86 2.21 -11.68
CA LYS A 138 24.23 1.98 -10.37
C LYS A 138 22.88 2.68 -10.31
N SER A 139 21.89 2.02 -9.75
CA SER A 139 20.58 2.60 -9.47
C SER A 139 20.26 2.52 -7.98
N ARG A 140 19.40 3.40 -7.51
CA ARG A 140 18.81 3.35 -6.18
C ARG A 140 17.31 3.59 -6.23
N SER A 141 16.60 3.08 -5.26
CA SER A 141 15.18 3.41 -5.09
C SER A 141 14.99 4.88 -4.69
N MET A 142 13.82 5.42 -5.02
CA MET A 142 13.44 6.77 -4.61
C MET A 142 13.28 6.87 -3.09
N PHE A 143 13.79 7.96 -2.51
CA PHE A 143 13.50 8.32 -1.13
C PHE A 143 12.04 8.76 -0.95
N ALA A 144 11.53 8.72 0.27
CA ALA A 144 10.17 9.13 0.59
C ALA A 144 9.82 10.55 0.08
N SER A 145 10.76 11.51 0.18
CA SER A 145 10.58 12.87 -0.34
C SER A 145 10.46 12.92 -1.88
N GLU A 146 11.19 12.06 -2.59
CA GLU A 146 11.12 11.97 -4.05
C GLU A 146 9.81 11.31 -4.50
N LYS A 147 9.38 10.26 -3.79
CA LYS A 147 8.08 9.62 -3.98
C LYS A 147 6.93 10.63 -3.77
N LEU A 148 7.02 11.42 -2.69
CA LEU A 148 6.04 12.48 -2.42
C LEU A 148 5.98 13.53 -3.53
N ASN A 149 7.12 13.96 -4.06
CA ASN A 149 7.16 14.91 -5.18
C ASN A 149 6.50 14.33 -6.42
N LYS A 150 6.75 13.06 -6.74
CA LYS A 150 6.08 12.38 -7.87
C LYS A 150 4.57 12.30 -7.69
N ILE A 151 4.09 11.99 -6.48
CA ILE A 151 2.65 12.01 -6.16
C ILE A 151 2.05 13.42 -6.33
N LYS A 152 2.78 14.47 -5.90
CA LYS A 152 2.34 15.87 -6.11
C LYS A 152 2.20 16.23 -7.59
N GLU A 153 3.14 15.81 -8.43
CA GLU A 153 3.09 16.01 -9.87
C GLU A 153 1.84 15.34 -10.47
N LEU A 154 1.63 14.04 -10.19
CA LEU A 154 0.47 13.29 -10.66
C LEU A 154 -0.86 13.90 -10.18
N ALA A 155 -0.93 14.33 -8.93
CA ALA A 155 -2.13 14.96 -8.37
C ALA A 155 -2.41 16.31 -9.03
N LYS A 156 -1.37 17.12 -9.31
CA LYS A 156 -1.50 18.42 -9.99
C LYS A 156 -1.99 18.27 -11.41
N GLU A 157 -1.49 17.29 -12.16
CA GLU A 157 -1.94 17.00 -13.52
C GLU A 157 -3.44 16.73 -13.61
N GLN A 158 -4.05 16.29 -12.50
CA GLN A 158 -5.45 15.89 -12.42
C GLN A 158 -6.31 16.84 -11.57
N GLY A 159 -5.76 17.93 -11.02
CA GLY A 159 -6.46 18.85 -10.13
C GLY A 159 -6.86 18.22 -8.78
N LEU A 160 -6.08 17.27 -8.29
CA LEU A 160 -6.34 16.49 -7.08
C LEU A 160 -5.39 16.81 -5.92
N GLU A 161 -4.70 17.95 -5.94
CA GLU A 161 -3.72 18.34 -4.93
C GLU A 161 -4.31 18.35 -3.51
N LYS A 162 -5.57 18.79 -3.38
CA LYS A 162 -6.28 18.80 -2.09
C LYS A 162 -6.46 17.40 -1.50
N ASN A 163 -6.57 16.40 -2.36
CA ASN A 163 -6.80 15.02 -1.93
C ASN A 163 -5.54 14.38 -1.34
N ILE A 164 -4.35 14.79 -1.78
CA ILE A 164 -3.08 14.29 -1.24
C ILE A 164 -2.50 15.17 -0.12
N GLU A 165 -3.15 16.29 0.18
CA GLU A 165 -2.70 17.24 1.19
C GLU A 165 -2.47 16.61 2.59
N PRO A 166 -3.24 15.59 3.03
CA PRO A 166 -2.95 14.87 4.26
C PRO A 166 -1.49 14.39 4.36
N LEU A 167 -0.98 13.74 3.31
CA LEU A 167 0.41 13.27 3.27
C LEU A 167 1.41 14.44 3.21
N VAL A 168 1.09 15.49 2.43
CA VAL A 168 1.96 16.67 2.30
C VAL A 168 2.14 17.39 3.64
N ARG A 169 1.06 17.53 4.42
CA ARG A 169 1.08 18.26 5.71
C ARG A 169 1.80 17.55 6.82
N ILE A 170 1.85 16.22 6.79
CA ILE A 170 2.54 15.45 7.82
C ILE A 170 4.03 15.24 7.52
N PHE A 171 4.47 15.53 6.30
CA PHE A 171 5.84 15.25 5.86
C PHE A 171 6.78 16.40 6.20
N ASP A 172 7.49 16.28 7.33
CA ASP A 172 8.63 17.14 7.69
C ASP A 172 9.94 16.38 7.45
N LYS A 173 10.66 16.79 6.39
CA LYS A 173 11.88 16.14 5.95
C LYS A 173 13.01 16.26 6.96
N GLU A 174 13.18 17.45 7.57
CA GLU A 174 14.25 17.71 8.51
C GLU A 174 14.04 16.93 9.81
N LEU A 175 12.83 16.96 10.36
CA LEU A 175 12.49 16.18 11.55
C LEU A 175 12.66 14.68 11.32
N ARG A 176 12.14 14.17 10.20
CA ARG A 176 12.27 12.75 9.84
C ARG A 176 13.74 12.32 9.72
N ASN A 177 14.57 13.12 9.03
CA ASN A 177 15.99 12.81 8.89
C ASN A 177 16.70 12.81 10.24
N ALA A 178 16.46 13.84 11.08
CA ALA A 178 17.05 13.93 12.41
C ALA A 178 16.69 12.71 13.28
N ILE A 179 15.46 12.20 13.19
CA ILE A 179 15.04 11.00 13.92
C ILE A 179 15.86 9.78 13.49
N PHE A 180 15.97 9.52 12.19
CA PHE A 180 16.67 8.31 11.70
C PHE A 180 18.19 8.37 11.85
N HIS A 181 18.76 9.56 11.87
CA HIS A 181 20.18 9.75 12.12
C HIS A 181 20.52 9.95 13.60
N SER A 182 19.49 9.94 14.48
CA SER A 182 19.63 10.27 15.92
C SER A 182 20.28 11.63 16.14
N ASP A 183 20.02 12.59 15.25
CA ASP A 183 20.64 13.90 15.18
C ASP A 183 19.69 14.98 15.72
N TYR A 184 19.16 14.74 16.93
CA TYR A 184 18.30 15.67 17.63
C TYR A 184 18.56 15.63 19.15
N CYS A 185 18.25 16.72 19.83
CA CYS A 185 18.33 16.84 21.27
C CYS A 185 16.95 17.18 21.84
N LEU A 186 16.62 16.56 22.98
CA LEU A 186 15.47 16.95 23.80
C LEU A 186 15.94 17.90 24.89
N TYR A 187 15.37 19.10 24.95
CA TYR A 187 15.69 20.10 25.94
C TYR A 187 14.41 20.84 26.38
N ASP A 188 14.06 20.70 27.64
CA ASP A 188 12.80 21.22 28.22
C ASP A 188 11.58 20.77 27.34
N ASP A 189 10.84 21.74 26.80
CA ASP A 189 9.70 21.57 25.96
C ASP A 189 10.04 21.63 24.44
N GLU A 190 11.33 21.45 24.10
CA GLU A 190 11.83 21.60 22.74
C GLU A 190 12.53 20.35 22.21
N ILE A 191 12.38 20.15 20.91
CA ILE A 191 13.17 19.22 20.10
C ILE A 191 14.07 20.06 19.20
N ARG A 192 15.37 19.93 19.36
CA ARG A 192 16.38 20.73 18.68
C ARG A 192 17.15 19.87 17.66
N ILE A 193 17.23 20.34 16.43
CA ILE A 193 18.02 19.73 15.36
C ILE A 193 19.20 20.65 15.07
N PRO A 194 20.46 20.15 15.12
CA PRO A 194 21.63 21.01 14.97
C PRO A 194 21.90 21.42 13.53
N SER A 195 21.58 20.53 12.53
CA SER A 195 21.92 20.78 11.12
C SER A 195 20.87 20.24 10.15
N PRO A 196 20.11 21.07 9.40
CA PRO A 196 20.04 22.53 9.58
C PRO A 196 19.43 22.90 10.92
N THR A 197 19.87 23.98 11.52
CA THR A 197 19.36 24.37 12.84
C THR A 197 17.84 24.59 12.81
N ARG A 198 17.12 23.78 13.59
CA ARG A 198 15.68 23.87 13.77
C ARG A 198 15.32 23.64 15.24
N ILE A 199 14.33 24.38 15.69
CA ILE A 199 13.77 24.21 17.04
C ILE A 199 12.27 24.01 16.89
N TYR A 200 11.78 22.90 17.41
CA TYR A 200 10.38 22.56 17.45
C TYR A 200 9.88 22.58 18.90
N LYS A 201 8.70 23.11 19.12
CA LYS A 201 8.03 22.88 20.40
C LYS A 201 7.53 21.44 20.45
N THR A 202 7.74 20.78 21.58
CA THR A 202 7.30 19.38 21.78
C THR A 202 5.80 19.22 21.50
N ALA A 203 4.98 20.20 21.90
CA ALA A 203 3.54 20.20 21.65
C ALA A 203 3.21 20.19 20.14
N ASP A 204 3.92 20.95 19.31
CA ASP A 204 3.71 21.01 17.85
C ASP A 204 4.09 19.69 17.19
N VAL A 205 5.21 19.09 17.62
CA VAL A 205 5.64 17.77 17.14
C VAL A 205 4.65 16.70 17.55
N MET A 206 4.13 16.73 18.78
CA MET A 206 3.10 15.80 19.22
C MET A 206 1.80 15.95 18.42
N ASN A 207 1.41 17.17 18.04
CA ASN A 207 0.27 17.39 17.13
C ASN A 207 0.56 16.83 15.73
N LEU A 208 1.77 17.01 15.21
CA LEU A 208 2.20 16.44 13.94
C LEU A 208 2.15 14.90 13.97
N ILE A 209 2.66 14.29 15.04
CA ILE A 209 2.60 12.84 15.25
C ILE A 209 1.15 12.34 15.29
N ASN A 210 0.28 13.02 16.04
CA ASN A 210 -1.15 12.64 16.10
C ASN A 210 -1.81 12.71 14.72
N LYS A 211 -1.52 13.73 13.92
CA LYS A 211 -1.98 13.82 12.53
C LYS A 211 -1.43 12.67 11.66
N THR A 212 -0.18 12.32 11.86
CA THR A 212 0.47 11.21 11.12
C THR A 212 -0.15 9.86 11.47
N LEU A 213 -0.46 9.63 12.76
CA LEU A 213 -1.20 8.45 13.20
C LEU A 213 -2.61 8.41 12.60
N ALA A 214 -3.30 9.56 12.56
CA ALA A 214 -4.61 9.66 11.92
C ALA A 214 -4.54 9.34 10.42
N TYR A 215 -3.50 9.83 9.73
CA TYR A 215 -3.27 9.53 8.32
C TYR A 215 -3.13 8.02 8.07
N HIS A 216 -2.27 7.38 8.86
CA HIS A 216 -2.08 5.93 8.76
C HIS A 216 -3.39 5.17 9.02
N GLU A 217 -4.11 5.51 10.07
CA GLU A 217 -5.40 4.86 10.39
C GLU A 217 -6.42 5.03 9.27
N VAL A 218 -6.51 6.22 8.66
CA VAL A 218 -7.41 6.48 7.54
C VAL A 218 -7.03 5.62 6.33
N MET A 219 -5.75 5.54 5.97
CA MET A 219 -5.29 4.70 4.87
C MET A 219 -5.68 3.23 5.09
N VAL A 220 -5.42 2.70 6.28
CA VAL A 220 -5.78 1.31 6.63
C VAL A 220 -7.28 1.08 6.55
N ARG A 221 -8.08 2.00 7.09
CA ARG A 221 -9.54 1.87 7.08
C ARG A 221 -10.12 1.98 5.67
N LEU A 222 -9.62 2.88 4.84
CA LEU A 222 -10.06 3.01 3.45
C LEU A 222 -9.76 1.73 2.67
N VAL A 223 -8.54 1.20 2.78
CA VAL A 223 -8.21 -0.08 2.14
C VAL A 223 -9.13 -1.20 2.60
N LYS A 224 -9.34 -1.36 3.91
CA LYS A 224 -10.25 -2.39 4.44
C LYS A 224 -11.69 -2.18 3.97
N MET A 225 -12.16 -0.94 3.95
CA MET A 225 -13.52 -0.59 3.53
C MET A 225 -13.75 -0.92 2.05
N TYR A 226 -12.83 -0.51 1.18
CA TYR A 226 -12.94 -0.79 -0.25
C TYR A 226 -12.72 -2.28 -0.57
N LYS A 227 -11.83 -2.98 0.15
CA LYS A 227 -11.75 -4.45 0.06
C LYS A 227 -13.07 -5.11 0.44
N ALA A 228 -13.75 -4.61 1.48
CA ALA A 228 -15.01 -5.18 1.94
C ALA A 228 -16.17 -5.02 0.93
N THR A 229 -16.10 -4.10 -0.02
CA THR A 229 -17.12 -4.02 -1.09
C THR A 229 -17.16 -5.28 -1.94
N TYR A 230 -16.05 -6.01 -2.04
CA TYR A 230 -15.92 -7.26 -2.78
C TYR A 230 -16.15 -8.52 -1.90
N GLU A 231 -16.74 -8.40 -0.70
CA GLU A 231 -17.17 -9.58 0.10
C GLU A 231 -18.30 -10.35 -0.59
N LYS A 232 -19.06 -9.69 -1.44
CA LYS A 232 -19.96 -10.35 -2.42
C LYS A 232 -19.18 -10.48 -3.73
N PRO A 233 -19.25 -11.66 -4.39
CA PRO A 233 -18.60 -11.83 -5.68
C PRO A 233 -19.07 -10.79 -6.69
N GLU A 234 -18.16 -10.10 -7.31
CA GLU A 234 -18.41 -9.13 -8.38
C GLU A 234 -17.74 -9.59 -9.67
N ILE A 235 -18.49 -9.45 -10.78
CA ILE A 235 -17.99 -9.75 -12.12
C ILE A 235 -17.47 -8.45 -12.70
N ILE A 236 -16.18 -8.43 -13.06
CA ILE A 236 -15.51 -7.27 -13.63
C ILE A 236 -14.86 -7.59 -14.96
N ASP A 237 -14.71 -6.58 -15.81
CA ASP A 237 -14.03 -6.71 -17.09
C ASP A 237 -12.53 -6.84 -16.88
N VAL A 238 -11.89 -7.72 -17.64
CA VAL A 238 -10.43 -7.88 -17.66
C VAL A 238 -9.82 -6.86 -18.60
N HIS A 239 -8.69 -6.28 -18.21
CA HIS A 239 -7.97 -5.41 -19.13
C HIS A 239 -7.47 -6.21 -20.34
N PRO A 240 -7.61 -5.68 -21.58
CA PRO A 240 -7.29 -6.41 -22.82
C PRO A 240 -5.89 -7.03 -22.89
N ASP A 241 -4.90 -6.44 -22.20
CA ASP A 241 -3.54 -7.00 -22.16
C ASP A 241 -3.38 -8.27 -21.31
N PHE A 242 -4.42 -8.68 -20.58
CA PHE A 242 -4.41 -9.89 -19.76
C PHE A 242 -5.25 -11.01 -20.36
N SER A 243 -5.97 -10.72 -21.44
CA SER A 243 -6.80 -11.68 -22.16
C SER A 243 -6.73 -11.43 -23.65
N ASN A 244 -6.78 -12.51 -24.43
CA ASN A 244 -6.97 -12.47 -25.88
C ASN A 244 -8.46 -12.33 -26.26
N ASP A 245 -9.36 -12.43 -25.28
CA ASP A 245 -10.80 -12.25 -25.44
C ASP A 245 -11.20 -10.88 -24.88
N PRO A 246 -11.68 -9.94 -25.72
CA PRO A 246 -12.10 -8.60 -25.28
C PRO A 246 -13.32 -8.62 -24.35
N ASP A 247 -14.09 -9.72 -24.35
CA ASP A 247 -15.29 -9.90 -23.53
C ASP A 247 -15.01 -10.73 -22.26
N GLU A 248 -13.74 -11.07 -22.00
CA GLU A 248 -13.37 -11.86 -20.82
C GLU A 248 -13.66 -11.12 -19.53
N LYS A 249 -14.32 -11.83 -18.63
CA LYS A 249 -14.68 -11.34 -17.30
C LYS A 249 -14.07 -12.21 -16.23
N VAL A 250 -13.72 -11.59 -15.13
CA VAL A 250 -13.25 -12.29 -13.94
C VAL A 250 -14.17 -12.00 -12.76
N VAL A 251 -14.28 -12.97 -11.87
CA VAL A 251 -14.99 -12.79 -10.60
C VAL A 251 -14.01 -12.40 -9.53
N VAL A 252 -14.31 -11.31 -8.85
CA VAL A 252 -13.55 -10.83 -7.68
C VAL A 252 -14.35 -11.11 -6.42
N MET A 253 -13.67 -11.60 -5.40
CA MET A 253 -14.27 -11.79 -4.08
C MET A 253 -13.23 -11.61 -2.98
N VAL A 254 -13.66 -11.02 -1.87
CA VAL A 254 -12.87 -10.93 -0.64
C VAL A 254 -13.40 -11.93 0.39
N ARG A 255 -12.51 -12.77 0.91
CA ARG A 255 -12.89 -13.71 1.96
C ARG A 255 -13.15 -12.96 3.27
N LYS A 256 -14.37 -13.03 3.73
CA LYS A 256 -14.77 -12.45 5.02
C LYS A 256 -13.92 -13.03 6.16
N GLY A 257 -13.44 -12.17 7.03
CA GLY A 257 -12.61 -12.52 8.18
C GLY A 257 -11.10 -12.50 7.96
N THR A 258 -10.60 -12.88 6.78
CA THR A 258 -9.17 -12.82 6.45
C THR A 258 -8.80 -11.62 5.55
N GLY A 259 -9.79 -11.02 4.88
CA GLY A 259 -9.55 -9.95 3.91
C GLY A 259 -8.79 -10.40 2.65
N ALA A 260 -8.58 -11.70 2.48
CA ALA A 260 -7.91 -12.24 1.29
C ALA A 260 -8.77 -12.02 0.05
N ILE A 261 -8.19 -11.44 -1.01
CA ILE A 261 -8.88 -11.19 -2.29
C ILE A 261 -8.63 -12.33 -3.25
N GLY A 262 -9.68 -12.78 -3.96
CA GLY A 262 -9.64 -13.73 -5.06
C GLY A 262 -10.07 -13.10 -6.37
N ILE A 263 -9.30 -13.39 -7.43
CA ILE A 263 -9.68 -13.13 -8.81
C ILE A 263 -9.59 -14.44 -9.54
N LYS A 264 -10.66 -14.86 -10.23
CA LYS A 264 -10.67 -16.09 -11.02
C LYS A 264 -11.50 -15.89 -12.29
N ASP A 265 -11.02 -16.44 -13.38
CA ASP A 265 -11.79 -16.74 -14.57
C ASP A 265 -12.59 -18.04 -14.36
N ASN A 266 -13.68 -18.22 -15.08
CA ASN A 266 -14.47 -19.46 -15.14
C ASN A 266 -14.93 -20.03 -13.78
N TRP A 267 -15.58 -19.20 -12.96
CA TRP A 267 -16.23 -19.65 -11.73
C TRP A 267 -17.55 -20.34 -12.03
N THR A 268 -17.78 -21.49 -11.42
CA THR A 268 -19.11 -22.09 -11.41
C THR A 268 -20.02 -21.34 -10.43
N GLN A 269 -21.33 -21.30 -10.74
CA GLN A 269 -22.29 -20.70 -9.84
C GLN A 269 -22.28 -21.35 -8.43
N GLU A 270 -21.94 -22.63 -8.36
CA GLU A 270 -21.80 -23.37 -7.11
C GLU A 270 -20.60 -22.90 -6.28
N GLU A 271 -19.44 -22.71 -6.92
CA GLU A 271 -18.25 -22.14 -6.26
C GLU A 271 -18.51 -20.73 -5.73
N ILE A 272 -19.20 -19.88 -6.50
CA ILE A 272 -19.59 -18.54 -6.10
C ILE A 272 -20.53 -18.60 -4.88
N ALA A 273 -21.57 -19.45 -4.91
CA ALA A 273 -22.56 -19.58 -3.86
C ALA A 273 -21.97 -20.11 -2.54
N HIS A 274 -21.00 -21.02 -2.59
CA HIS A 274 -20.42 -21.64 -1.41
C HIS A 274 -19.19 -20.91 -0.86
N GLY A 275 -18.73 -19.83 -1.51
CA GLY A 275 -17.56 -19.08 -1.08
C GLY A 275 -16.27 -19.91 -1.00
N LYS A 276 -16.25 -21.10 -1.61
CA LYS A 276 -15.11 -22.01 -1.65
C LYS A 276 -14.19 -21.70 -2.80
N ILE A 277 -13.71 -20.48 -2.81
CA ILE A 277 -12.83 -20.02 -3.87
C ILE A 277 -11.39 -20.27 -3.44
N PRO A 278 -10.68 -21.25 -4.05
CA PRO A 278 -9.25 -21.41 -3.83
C PRO A 278 -8.55 -20.19 -4.40
N PHE A 279 -7.99 -19.41 -3.52
CA PHE A 279 -7.30 -18.19 -3.85
C PHE A 279 -5.92 -18.49 -4.42
N ARG A 280 -5.67 -18.10 -5.65
CA ARG A 280 -4.33 -18.09 -6.23
C ARG A 280 -4.21 -16.99 -7.26
N LEU A 281 -3.66 -15.86 -6.87
CA LEU A 281 -3.10 -14.91 -7.80
C LEU A 281 -1.57 -15.06 -7.76
N CYS A 282 -1.03 -15.89 -8.65
CA CYS A 282 0.40 -15.95 -8.88
C CYS A 282 0.73 -14.96 -9.98
N ARG A 283 1.24 -13.77 -9.63
CA ARG A 283 1.94 -12.91 -10.59
C ARG A 283 3.44 -13.08 -10.40
N LEU A 284 4.13 -13.33 -11.51
CA LEU A 284 5.58 -13.35 -11.52
C LEU A 284 6.14 -11.96 -11.23
N LEU A 285 7.22 -11.88 -10.47
CA LEU A 285 7.95 -10.64 -10.28
C LEU A 285 8.43 -10.11 -11.64
N PRO A 286 8.54 -8.79 -11.86
CA PRO A 286 8.95 -8.25 -13.16
C PRO A 286 10.29 -8.76 -13.68
N TYR A 287 11.24 -9.08 -12.79
CA TYR A 287 12.48 -9.70 -13.23
C TYR A 287 12.23 -11.15 -13.70
N GLU A 288 11.31 -11.87 -13.07
CA GLU A 288 10.88 -13.21 -13.48
C GLU A 288 10.16 -13.15 -14.83
N GLN A 289 9.28 -12.16 -15.02
CA GLN A 289 8.64 -11.91 -16.32
C GLN A 289 9.65 -11.59 -17.42
N LYS A 290 10.67 -10.75 -17.12
CA LYS A 290 11.75 -10.43 -18.06
C LYS A 290 12.62 -11.64 -18.38
N MET A 291 12.86 -12.53 -17.42
CA MET A 291 13.57 -13.79 -17.67
C MET A 291 12.74 -14.72 -18.57
N LEU A 292 11.44 -14.82 -18.30
CA LEU A 292 10.51 -15.59 -19.13
C LEU A 292 10.42 -15.06 -20.57
N GLN A 293 10.39 -13.73 -20.74
CA GLN A 293 10.37 -13.10 -22.06
C GLN A 293 11.67 -13.29 -22.86
N LYS A 294 12.80 -13.53 -22.20
CA LYS A 294 14.10 -13.74 -22.85
C LYS A 294 14.34 -15.19 -23.29
N ASP A 295 13.53 -16.13 -22.81
CA ASP A 295 13.67 -17.54 -23.16
C ASP A 295 12.61 -17.93 -24.21
N PRO A 296 13.00 -18.14 -25.47
CA PRO A 296 12.07 -18.53 -26.54
C PRO A 296 11.30 -19.84 -26.27
N LEU A 297 11.84 -20.70 -25.40
CA LEU A 297 11.18 -21.97 -25.01
C LEU A 297 9.96 -21.74 -24.11
N LEU A 298 9.77 -20.52 -23.61
CA LEU A 298 8.69 -20.14 -22.71
C LEU A 298 7.54 -19.42 -23.43
N ALA A 299 7.76 -19.00 -24.68
CA ALA A 299 6.75 -18.35 -25.51
C ALA A 299 5.66 -19.33 -26.00
N ASP A 300 6.00 -20.63 -26.12
CA ASP A 300 5.06 -21.68 -26.49
C ASP A 300 4.70 -22.53 -25.25
N PHE A 301 3.59 -22.24 -24.63
CA PHE A 301 3.02 -23.02 -23.54
C PHE A 301 1.97 -24.01 -24.05
N PRO A 302 2.35 -25.23 -24.50
CA PRO A 302 1.40 -26.28 -24.71
C PRO A 302 1.49 -27.41 -23.68
N GLU A 303 0.46 -28.11 -23.59
CA GLU A 303 -0.13 -29.16 -22.78
C GLU A 303 0.73 -30.14 -21.92
N ASN A 304 2.05 -30.15 -21.97
CA ASN A 304 2.85 -31.05 -21.15
C ASN A 304 3.62 -30.27 -20.07
N LYS A 305 2.88 -29.99 -18.99
CA LYS A 305 3.20 -28.94 -18.03
C LYS A 305 4.40 -29.21 -17.10
N VAL A 306 4.68 -30.47 -16.75
CA VAL A 306 5.66 -30.83 -15.70
C VAL A 306 7.11 -30.70 -16.16
N ASP A 307 7.46 -31.17 -17.36
CA ASP A 307 8.84 -31.16 -17.84
C ASP A 307 9.33 -29.78 -18.26
N LYS A 308 8.45 -28.99 -18.86
CA LYS A 308 8.74 -27.59 -19.20
C LYS A 308 8.89 -26.76 -17.93
N PHE A 309 8.07 -27.01 -16.95
CA PHE A 309 8.09 -26.33 -15.68
C PHE A 309 9.41 -26.57 -14.94
N ASN A 310 9.89 -27.80 -14.87
CA ASN A 310 11.18 -28.14 -14.28
C ASN A 310 12.36 -27.48 -15.04
N LYS A 311 12.23 -27.28 -16.36
CA LYS A 311 13.21 -26.50 -17.13
C LYS A 311 13.17 -25.02 -16.78
N ILE A 312 11.98 -24.44 -16.58
CA ILE A 312 11.81 -23.06 -16.13
C ILE A 312 12.44 -22.86 -14.77
N LEU A 313 12.16 -23.75 -13.80
CA LEU A 313 12.69 -23.68 -12.45
C LEU A 313 14.22 -23.68 -12.40
N ARG A 314 14.90 -24.32 -13.36
CA ARG A 314 16.38 -24.36 -13.39
C ARG A 314 17.01 -22.97 -13.55
N HIS A 315 16.29 -22.01 -14.11
CA HIS A 315 16.78 -20.64 -14.35
C HIS A 315 16.59 -19.70 -13.15
N PHE A 316 15.90 -20.16 -12.09
CA PHE A 316 15.67 -19.33 -10.91
C PHE A 316 16.66 -19.63 -9.78
N PRO A 317 17.04 -18.65 -8.95
CA PRO A 317 17.80 -18.86 -7.72
C PRO A 317 17.07 -19.83 -6.77
N GLU A 318 17.81 -20.61 -5.99
CA GLU A 318 17.24 -21.61 -5.07
C GLU A 318 16.14 -21.09 -4.11
N PRO A 319 16.25 -19.88 -3.54
CA PRO A 319 15.16 -19.34 -2.70
C PRO A 319 13.84 -19.14 -3.48
N VAL A 320 13.94 -18.79 -4.77
CA VAL A 320 12.79 -18.61 -5.65
C VAL A 320 12.20 -19.96 -6.04
N LYS A 321 13.03 -20.95 -6.36
CA LYS A 321 12.58 -22.31 -6.65
C LYS A 321 11.79 -22.92 -5.51
N LYS A 322 12.31 -22.85 -4.27
CA LYS A 322 11.63 -23.38 -3.07
C LYS A 322 10.26 -22.75 -2.86
N ARG A 323 10.07 -21.52 -3.28
CA ARG A 323 8.83 -20.78 -3.17
C ARG A 323 7.84 -21.09 -4.29
N LEU A 324 8.36 -21.26 -5.51
CA LEU A 324 7.56 -21.56 -6.71
C LEU A 324 7.09 -23.01 -6.71
N LEU A 325 7.91 -23.95 -6.27
CA LEU A 325 7.63 -25.39 -6.32
C LEU A 325 6.25 -25.77 -5.72
N PRO A 326 5.90 -25.38 -4.47
CA PRO A 326 4.61 -25.73 -3.88
C PRO A 326 3.40 -25.10 -4.58
N VAL A 327 3.60 -23.96 -5.24
CA VAL A 327 2.54 -23.29 -5.99
C VAL A 327 2.22 -24.07 -7.24
N PHE A 328 3.22 -24.55 -7.92
CA PHE A 328 3.07 -25.27 -9.17
C PHE A 328 2.67 -26.74 -8.96
N GLU A 329 3.14 -27.40 -7.90
CA GLU A 329 2.66 -28.73 -7.51
C GLU A 329 1.15 -28.76 -7.23
N ARG A 330 0.58 -27.63 -6.86
CA ARG A 330 -0.87 -27.49 -6.64
C ARG A 330 -1.64 -27.03 -7.90
N MET A 331 -0.94 -26.59 -8.94
CA MET A 331 -1.54 -26.23 -10.25
C MET A 331 -1.55 -27.40 -11.23
N LEU A 332 -0.80 -28.45 -10.93
CA LEU A 332 -0.80 -29.73 -11.61
C LEU A 332 -1.83 -30.67 -11.00
#